data_95243973d1754a88c467f70fed298997
#
_entry.id   95243973d1754a88c467f70fed298997
#
_cell.length_a   1.000
_cell.length_b   1.000
_cell.length_c   1.000
_cell.angle_alpha   90.00
_cell.angle_beta   90.00
_cell.angle_gamma   90.00
#
_symmetry.space_group_name_H-M   'P 1'
#
loop_
_entity.id
_entity.type
_entity.pdbx_description
1 polymer ?
#
loop_
_entity_poly.entity_id
_entity_poly.type
_entity_poly.pdbx_seq_one_letter_code
_entity_poly.pdbx_strand_id
1 'polypeptide(L)'
;MIAVIVIIGAAAGGSSAKKVSSSDGASQGVSSNTTPSSDKTTFGIGDTAELKSVQMTLVNAEEFGGADFFTPQDGCVFVGCEFEIANNSKNEINVSSYVSFNAYCDGYAISQSMTGASAWDKNGKKTLDGTVAPGKKLSGVIVYEVPSDWKELEVSYSPSFWGKAMTFIVPKN
;
A
#
# COMPACT_ATOMS: atom_id res chain seq x y z
N MET A 1 -32.99 -32.74 -35.96
CA MET A 1 -32.73 -32.57 -34.51
C MET A 1 -31.30 -32.11 -34.37
N ILE A 2 -31.08 -30.83 -34.12
CA ILE A 2 -29.75 -30.24 -33.93
C ILE A 2 -29.67 -29.87 -32.46
N ALA A 3 -28.77 -30.52 -31.70
CA ALA A 3 -28.53 -30.23 -30.30
C ALA A 3 -27.61 -29.03 -30.19
N VAL A 4 -28.09 -27.95 -29.57
CA VAL A 4 -27.29 -26.77 -29.21
C VAL A 4 -26.70 -27.03 -27.82
N ILE A 5 -25.38 -27.17 -27.74
CA ILE A 5 -24.63 -27.24 -26.50
C ILE A 5 -24.34 -25.81 -26.07
N VAL A 6 -24.98 -25.34 -25.01
CA VAL A 6 -24.66 -24.08 -24.35
C VAL A 6 -23.52 -24.33 -23.37
N ILE A 7 -22.33 -23.85 -23.70
CA ILE A 7 -21.20 -23.83 -22.75
C ILE A 7 -21.36 -22.61 -21.91
N ILE A 8 -21.74 -22.78 -20.62
CA ILE A 8 -21.72 -21.72 -19.62
C ILE A 8 -20.27 -21.56 -19.15
N GLY A 9 -19.59 -20.58 -19.68
CA GLY A 9 -18.28 -20.16 -19.18
C GLY A 9 -18.44 -19.48 -17.83
N ALA A 10 -17.96 -20.13 -16.76
CA ALA A 10 -17.83 -19.49 -15.46
C ALA A 10 -16.68 -18.47 -15.53
N ALA A 11 -17.02 -17.18 -15.61
CA ALA A 11 -16.07 -16.11 -15.45
C ALA A 11 -15.63 -16.06 -13.99
N ALA A 12 -14.40 -16.51 -13.71
CA ALA A 12 -13.75 -16.28 -12.43
C ALA A 12 -13.46 -14.77 -12.30
N GLY A 13 -14.36 -14.05 -11.64
CA GLY A 13 -14.23 -12.62 -11.35
C GLY A 13 -13.12 -12.37 -10.34
N GLY A 14 -11.90 -12.14 -10.82
CA GLY A 14 -10.81 -11.66 -9.99
C GLY A 14 -11.03 -10.20 -9.62
N SER A 15 -11.38 -9.88 -8.36
CA SER A 15 -11.48 -8.50 -7.88
C SER A 15 -10.11 -7.84 -7.94
N SER A 16 -9.97 -6.78 -8.74
CA SER A 16 -8.80 -5.90 -8.73
C SER A 16 -8.99 -4.83 -7.67
N ALA A 17 -7.89 -4.28 -7.13
CA ALA A 17 -7.94 -3.10 -6.28
C ALA A 17 -8.51 -1.91 -7.07
N LYS A 18 -9.34 -1.09 -6.42
CA LYS A 18 -9.94 0.11 -7.02
C LYS A 18 -9.60 1.35 -6.19
N LYS A 19 -9.54 2.50 -6.84
CA LYS A 19 -9.38 3.80 -6.18
C LYS A 19 -10.72 4.24 -5.61
N VAL A 20 -10.70 4.72 -4.37
CA VAL A 20 -11.87 5.33 -3.72
C VAL A 20 -11.74 6.85 -3.87
N SER A 21 -12.67 7.47 -4.61
CA SER A 21 -12.74 8.93 -4.70
C SER A 21 -13.61 9.46 -3.57
N SER A 22 -13.07 10.30 -2.70
CA SER A 22 -13.86 11.15 -1.83
C SER A 22 -14.46 12.27 -2.69
N SER A 23 -15.81 12.29 -2.77
CA SER A 23 -16.53 13.37 -3.43
C SER A 23 -16.56 14.59 -2.53
N ASP A 24 -15.69 15.57 -2.80
CA ASP A 24 -16.00 16.98 -2.53
C ASP A 24 -15.09 17.86 -3.42
N GLY A 25 -15.76 18.71 -4.25
CA GLY A 25 -15.10 19.84 -4.91
C GLY A 25 -14.87 19.70 -6.41
N ALA A 26 -15.77 20.28 -7.18
CA ALA A 26 -15.72 20.42 -8.62
C ALA A 26 -14.43 21.11 -9.13
N SER A 27 -13.78 20.54 -10.13
CA SER A 27 -13.21 21.32 -11.25
C SER A 27 -12.94 20.43 -12.47
N GLN A 28 -13.20 21.03 -13.64
CA GLN A 28 -13.31 20.42 -14.95
C GLN A 28 -11.98 19.91 -15.54
N GLY A 29 -12.07 18.77 -16.20
CA GLY A 29 -11.57 18.46 -17.53
C GLY A 29 -10.07 18.52 -17.81
N VAL A 30 -9.47 17.37 -18.06
CA VAL A 30 -8.74 17.10 -19.32
C VAL A 30 -8.79 15.60 -19.59
N SER A 31 -9.39 15.23 -20.71
CA SER A 31 -9.35 13.87 -21.26
C SER A 31 -7.96 13.65 -21.86
N SER A 32 -7.19 12.73 -21.32
CA SER A 32 -6.05 12.16 -22.04
C SER A 32 -6.26 10.66 -22.20
N ASN A 33 -6.46 10.32 -23.46
CA ASN A 33 -6.57 8.98 -23.99
C ASN A 33 -5.26 8.23 -23.75
N THR A 34 -5.25 7.23 -22.89
CA THR A 34 -4.10 6.33 -22.72
C THR A 34 -4.55 4.90 -22.94
N THR A 35 -3.96 4.27 -23.93
CA THR A 35 -4.06 2.88 -24.35
C THR A 35 -3.92 1.91 -23.17
N PRO A 36 -4.70 0.80 -23.06
CA PRO A 36 -4.64 -0.11 -21.95
C PRO A 36 -3.36 -0.96 -22.02
N SER A 37 -2.43 -0.69 -21.12
CA SER A 37 -1.34 -1.58 -20.79
C SER A 37 -1.69 -2.26 -19.46
N SER A 38 -1.68 -3.58 -19.44
CA SER A 38 -1.88 -4.54 -18.33
C SER A 38 -2.07 -3.95 -16.93
N ASP A 39 -3.30 -4.07 -16.41
CA ASP A 39 -3.87 -3.56 -15.18
C ASP A 39 -3.08 -3.81 -13.88
N LYS A 40 -1.94 -3.18 -13.67
CA LYS A 40 -1.41 -2.92 -12.34
C LYS A 40 -1.86 -1.51 -11.94
N THR A 41 -3.02 -1.41 -11.29
CA THR A 41 -3.47 -0.13 -10.74
C THR A 41 -2.57 0.22 -9.56
N THR A 42 -1.79 1.28 -9.68
CA THR A 42 -0.96 1.82 -8.60
C THR A 42 -1.58 3.09 -8.01
N PHE A 43 -1.27 3.36 -6.74
CA PHE A 43 -1.82 4.47 -5.97
C PHE A 43 -0.66 5.33 -5.45
N GLY A 44 -0.88 6.63 -5.27
CA GLY A 44 0.11 7.56 -4.74
C GLY A 44 -0.20 8.00 -3.30
N ILE A 45 0.60 8.95 -2.80
CA ILE A 45 0.38 9.58 -1.49
C ILE A 45 -0.98 10.31 -1.50
N GLY A 46 -1.79 10.11 -0.47
CA GLY A 46 -3.14 10.63 -0.35
C GLY A 46 -4.21 9.77 -1.02
N ASP A 47 -3.85 8.80 -1.84
CA ASP A 47 -4.80 7.90 -2.48
C ASP A 47 -5.29 6.80 -1.52
N THR A 48 -6.56 6.43 -1.69
CA THR A 48 -7.15 5.28 -1.02
C THR A 48 -7.44 4.16 -2.03
N ALA A 49 -6.85 3.02 -1.80
CA ALA A 49 -7.14 1.77 -2.51
C ALA A 49 -8.18 0.94 -1.77
N GLU A 50 -9.00 0.17 -2.46
CA GLU A 50 -9.94 -0.78 -1.86
C GLU A 50 -9.81 -2.15 -2.51
N LEU A 51 -9.73 -3.19 -1.69
CA LEU A 51 -9.77 -4.58 -2.10
C LEU A 51 -10.57 -5.41 -1.09
N LYS A 52 -11.63 -6.10 -1.55
CA LYS A 52 -12.49 -6.96 -0.71
C LYS A 52 -13.01 -6.26 0.56
N SER A 53 -13.48 -5.02 0.43
CA SER A 53 -13.98 -4.20 1.54
C SER A 53 -12.91 -3.85 2.60
N VAL A 54 -11.65 -4.00 2.29
CA VAL A 54 -10.55 -3.42 3.06
C VAL A 54 -10.04 -2.22 2.28
N GLN A 55 -10.02 -1.06 2.92
CA GLN A 55 -9.46 0.16 2.37
C GLN A 55 -8.11 0.43 2.99
N MET A 56 -7.17 0.91 2.18
CA MET A 56 -5.86 1.34 2.62
C MET A 56 -5.52 2.66 1.97
N THR A 57 -5.06 3.59 2.79
CA THR A 57 -4.63 4.93 2.37
C THR A 57 -3.16 5.10 2.72
N LEU A 58 -2.34 5.51 1.74
CA LEU A 58 -1.01 6.03 2.03
C LEU A 58 -1.15 7.50 2.43
N VAL A 59 -1.14 7.77 3.72
CA VAL A 59 -1.41 9.10 4.29
C VAL A 59 -0.26 10.06 4.03
N ASN A 60 0.96 9.56 4.25
CA ASN A 60 2.20 10.34 4.10
C ASN A 60 3.38 9.42 3.81
N ALA A 61 4.41 9.97 3.21
CA ALA A 61 5.73 9.34 3.14
C ALA A 61 6.80 10.42 3.23
N GLU A 62 7.80 10.20 4.09
CA GLU A 62 8.88 11.15 4.29
C GLU A 62 10.23 10.47 4.48
N GLU A 63 11.27 11.11 3.96
CA GLU A 63 12.67 10.72 4.16
C GLU A 63 13.19 11.35 5.46
N PHE A 64 13.96 10.60 6.25
CA PHE A 64 14.57 11.12 7.47
C PHE A 64 15.89 10.42 7.81
N GLY A 65 16.76 11.12 8.57
CA GLY A 65 18.12 10.67 8.91
C GLY A 65 18.21 9.83 10.20
N GLY A 66 17.08 9.43 10.78
CA GLY A 66 17.05 8.70 12.04
C GLY A 66 16.97 9.60 13.27
N ALA A 67 17.16 9.00 14.46
CA ALA A 67 17.14 9.69 15.75
C ALA A 67 18.03 8.98 16.75
N ASP A 68 18.80 9.74 17.54
CA ASP A 68 19.75 9.27 18.57
C ASP A 68 20.70 8.18 18.03
N PHE A 69 20.60 6.95 18.56
CA PHE A 69 21.43 5.80 18.16
C PHE A 69 20.83 5.01 16.98
N PHE A 70 19.63 5.36 16.55
CA PHE A 70 18.93 4.70 15.45
C PHE A 70 19.13 5.50 14.16
N THR A 71 20.30 5.33 13.54
CA THR A 71 20.67 6.01 12.29
C THR A 71 20.74 5.01 11.14
N PRO A 72 20.49 5.46 9.90
CA PRO A 72 20.70 4.60 8.73
C PRO A 72 22.19 4.31 8.54
N GLN A 73 22.49 3.30 7.75
CA GLN A 73 23.85 2.98 7.32
C GLN A 73 24.42 4.12 6.45
N ASP A 74 25.76 4.18 6.37
CA ASP A 74 26.44 5.16 5.53
C ASP A 74 25.96 5.05 4.07
N GLY A 75 25.56 6.18 3.49
CA GLY A 75 25.01 6.25 2.13
C GLY A 75 23.52 5.88 2.03
N CYS A 76 22.84 5.60 3.14
CA CYS A 76 21.42 5.31 3.20
C CYS A 76 20.63 6.38 3.94
N VAL A 77 19.32 6.34 3.78
CA VAL A 77 18.33 7.15 4.51
C VAL A 77 17.16 6.26 4.91
N PHE A 78 16.37 6.68 5.89
CA PHE A 78 15.10 6.04 6.18
C PHE A 78 13.97 6.74 5.42
N VAL A 79 13.01 5.94 4.94
CA VAL A 79 11.74 6.41 4.40
C VAL A 79 10.61 5.81 5.22
N GLY A 80 9.88 6.67 5.92
CA GLY A 80 8.70 6.30 6.70
C GLY A 80 7.44 6.47 5.87
N CYS A 81 6.69 5.38 5.68
CA CYS A 81 5.40 5.35 4.98
C CYS A 81 4.27 5.21 6.00
N GLU A 82 3.42 6.23 6.12
CA GLU A 82 2.27 6.21 7.04
C GLU A 82 1.04 5.70 6.30
N PHE A 83 0.40 4.69 6.88
CA PHE A 83 -0.81 4.11 6.32
C PHE A 83 -1.98 4.16 7.31
N GLU A 84 -3.18 4.29 6.78
CA GLU A 84 -4.43 3.99 7.45
C GLU A 84 -5.11 2.82 6.76
N ILE A 85 -5.53 1.82 7.52
CA ILE A 85 -6.31 0.67 7.05
C ILE A 85 -7.69 0.73 7.69
N ALA A 86 -8.75 0.68 6.88
CA ALA A 86 -10.13 0.59 7.33
C ALA A 86 -10.73 -0.77 6.94
N ASN A 87 -11.18 -1.52 7.92
CA ASN A 87 -11.83 -2.80 7.71
C ASN A 87 -13.35 -2.64 7.57
N ASN A 88 -13.83 -2.54 6.34
CA ASN A 88 -15.27 -2.47 6.02
C ASN A 88 -15.84 -3.88 5.72
N SER A 89 -15.08 -4.93 5.95
CA SER A 89 -15.54 -6.31 5.79
C SER A 89 -16.36 -6.77 7.02
N LYS A 90 -16.91 -7.98 6.92
CA LYS A 90 -17.68 -8.59 8.04
C LYS A 90 -16.79 -9.36 9.01
N ASN A 91 -15.53 -9.57 8.67
CA ASN A 91 -14.58 -10.37 9.45
C ASN A 91 -13.44 -9.49 9.98
N GLU A 92 -12.87 -9.91 11.09
CA GLU A 92 -11.64 -9.36 11.61
C GLU A 92 -10.47 -9.62 10.63
N ILE A 93 -9.56 -8.67 10.52
CA ILE A 93 -8.32 -8.80 9.74
C ILE A 93 -7.10 -8.61 10.65
N ASN A 94 -6.07 -9.39 10.41
CA ASN A 94 -4.77 -9.20 11.05
C ASN A 94 -3.84 -8.51 10.06
N VAL A 95 -3.25 -7.42 10.51
CA VAL A 95 -2.26 -6.64 9.77
C VAL A 95 -0.90 -6.86 10.43
N SER A 96 0.07 -7.28 9.65
CA SER A 96 1.45 -7.38 10.07
C SER A 96 2.35 -6.68 9.08
N SER A 97 3.11 -5.71 9.55
CA SER A 97 4.10 -4.99 8.73
C SER A 97 5.08 -5.95 8.05
N TYR A 98 5.39 -7.09 8.70
CA TYR A 98 6.33 -8.11 8.18
C TYR A 98 5.73 -9.09 7.17
N VAL A 99 4.45 -9.46 7.32
CA VAL A 99 3.85 -10.57 6.56
C VAL A 99 2.89 -10.06 5.50
N SER A 100 2.21 -8.93 5.78
CA SER A 100 1.18 -8.40 4.89
C SER A 100 1.73 -7.46 3.81
N PHE A 101 3.03 -7.11 3.89
CA PHE A 101 3.64 -6.11 3.00
C PHE A 101 4.85 -6.66 2.26
N ASN A 102 5.00 -6.23 1.00
CA ASN A 102 6.21 -6.37 0.20
C ASN A 102 6.64 -4.99 -0.29
N ALA A 103 7.94 -4.76 -0.40
CA ALA A 103 8.46 -3.50 -0.89
C ALA A 103 9.61 -3.69 -1.88
N TYR A 104 9.73 -2.72 -2.80
CA TYR A 104 10.81 -2.64 -3.77
C TYR A 104 11.30 -1.20 -3.84
N CYS A 105 12.61 -1.01 -3.80
CA CYS A 105 13.26 0.27 -4.03
C CYS A 105 13.98 0.19 -5.38
N ASP A 106 13.63 1.07 -6.33
CA ASP A 106 14.18 1.08 -7.69
C ASP A 106 14.15 -0.30 -8.37
N GLY A 107 13.08 -1.09 -8.09
CA GLY A 107 12.89 -2.45 -8.61
C GLY A 107 13.58 -3.57 -7.82
N TYR A 108 14.34 -3.27 -6.78
CA TYR A 108 14.99 -4.26 -5.91
C TYR A 108 14.16 -4.51 -4.65
N ALA A 109 13.93 -5.79 -4.33
CA ALA A 109 13.22 -6.18 -3.12
C ALA A 109 13.96 -5.73 -1.86
N ILE A 110 13.25 -5.09 -0.95
CA ILE A 110 13.77 -4.62 0.33
C ILE A 110 12.88 -5.07 1.48
N SER A 111 13.44 -5.12 2.67
CA SER A 111 12.72 -5.38 3.92
C SER A 111 12.52 -4.10 4.72
N GLN A 112 11.52 -4.08 5.57
CA GLN A 112 11.36 -2.98 6.51
C GLN A 112 12.55 -2.88 7.47
N SER A 113 12.86 -1.66 7.93
CA SER A 113 13.94 -1.37 8.86
C SER A 113 13.44 -1.29 10.29
N MET A 114 13.88 -2.22 11.15
CA MET A 114 13.62 -2.18 12.60
C MET A 114 14.30 -0.97 13.26
N THR A 115 15.51 -0.65 12.80
CA THR A 115 16.25 0.53 13.26
C THR A 115 15.50 1.80 12.93
N GLY A 116 15.03 1.92 11.69
CA GLY A 116 14.21 3.05 11.26
C GLY A 116 12.87 3.15 11.99
N ALA A 117 12.20 2.02 12.24
CA ALA A 117 10.96 2.00 13.04
C ALA A 117 11.19 2.49 14.47
N SER A 118 12.30 2.09 15.09
CA SER A 118 12.68 2.55 16.44
C SER A 118 12.99 4.05 16.47
N ALA A 119 13.63 4.58 15.42
CA ALA A 119 13.84 6.01 15.25
C ALA A 119 12.53 6.79 15.10
N TRP A 120 11.56 6.22 14.38
CA TRP A 120 10.26 6.83 14.15
C TRP A 120 9.35 6.83 15.37
N ASP A 121 9.38 5.80 16.22
CA ASP A 121 8.54 5.65 17.42
C ASP A 121 8.72 6.81 18.41
N LYS A 122 9.86 7.49 18.39
CA LYS A 122 10.09 8.71 19.18
C LYS A 122 9.13 9.85 18.85
N ASN A 123 8.51 9.84 17.68
CA ASN A 123 7.50 10.80 17.29
C ASN A 123 6.08 10.37 17.71
N GLY A 124 5.95 9.30 18.51
CA GLY A 124 4.67 8.78 19.01
C GLY A 124 3.84 8.02 17.97
N LYS A 125 4.42 7.68 16.83
CA LYS A 125 3.78 6.89 15.78
C LYS A 125 4.25 5.44 15.86
N LYS A 126 3.30 4.53 15.96
CA LYS A 126 3.57 3.09 16.10
C LYS A 126 3.70 2.40 14.75
N THR A 127 4.38 1.26 14.74
CA THR A 127 4.37 0.34 13.59
C THR A 127 2.96 -0.10 13.23
N LEU A 128 2.75 -0.40 11.94
CA LEU A 128 1.45 -0.79 11.38
C LEU A 128 1.19 -2.29 11.65
N ASP A 129 0.98 -2.63 12.92
CA ASP A 129 0.72 -4.00 13.36
C ASP A 129 -0.49 -4.06 14.27
N GLY A 130 -1.38 -5.03 14.04
CA GLY A 130 -2.54 -5.22 14.90
C GLY A 130 -3.70 -5.93 14.24
N THR A 131 -4.71 -6.16 15.05
CA THR A 131 -5.99 -6.75 14.64
C THR A 131 -7.04 -5.66 14.46
N VAL A 132 -7.73 -5.67 13.32
CA VAL A 132 -8.75 -4.66 12.98
C VAL A 132 -10.11 -5.33 12.88
N ALA A 133 -10.97 -5.10 13.87
CA ALA A 133 -12.33 -5.59 13.87
C ALA A 133 -13.19 -4.93 12.76
N PRO A 134 -14.33 -5.54 12.34
CA PRO A 134 -15.26 -4.94 11.41
C PRO A 134 -15.64 -3.50 11.77
N GLY A 135 -15.59 -2.59 10.81
CA GLY A 135 -15.90 -1.17 10.96
C GLY A 135 -14.84 -0.38 11.74
N LYS A 136 -13.68 -0.95 12.04
CA LYS A 136 -12.58 -0.27 12.75
C LYS A 136 -11.44 0.06 11.80
N LYS A 137 -10.54 0.91 12.30
CA LYS A 137 -9.35 1.38 11.57
C LYS A 137 -8.09 1.11 12.37
N LEU A 138 -6.99 0.99 11.66
CA LEU A 138 -5.62 0.92 12.18
C LEU A 138 -4.78 1.96 11.43
N SER A 139 -4.03 2.76 12.15
CA SER A 139 -3.01 3.65 11.57
C SER A 139 -1.65 3.29 12.13
N GLY A 140 -0.63 3.43 11.30
CA GLY A 140 0.75 3.20 11.71
C GLY A 140 1.73 3.50 10.59
N VAL A 141 2.99 3.23 10.84
CA VAL A 141 4.09 3.46 9.92
C VAL A 141 4.81 2.15 9.61
N ILE A 142 5.32 2.06 8.39
CA ILE A 142 6.35 1.09 8.00
C ILE A 142 7.55 1.91 7.55
N VAL A 143 8.73 1.58 8.06
CA VAL A 143 9.96 2.28 7.72
C VAL A 143 10.87 1.37 6.90
N TYR A 144 11.42 1.90 5.84
CA TYR A 144 12.40 1.24 4.97
C TYR A 144 13.72 1.99 5.03
N GLU A 145 14.82 1.25 4.91
CA GLU A 145 16.15 1.81 4.71
C GLU A 145 16.53 1.65 3.25
N VAL A 146 16.83 2.77 2.59
CA VAL A 146 17.08 2.84 1.15
C VAL A 146 18.36 3.63 0.87
N PRO A 147 19.03 3.41 -0.29
CA PRO A 147 20.15 4.26 -0.71
C PRO A 147 19.76 5.73 -0.74
N SER A 148 20.67 6.64 -0.40
CA SER A 148 20.38 8.08 -0.38
C SER A 148 20.05 8.66 -1.77
N ASP A 149 20.34 7.97 -2.84
CA ASP A 149 20.05 8.33 -4.24
C ASP A 149 18.84 7.58 -4.84
N TRP A 150 18.04 6.89 -3.97
CA TRP A 150 16.82 6.19 -4.39
C TRP A 150 15.88 7.10 -5.20
N LYS A 151 15.00 6.53 -6.01
CA LYS A 151 14.07 7.29 -6.88
C LYS A 151 12.63 6.93 -6.64
N GLU A 152 12.34 5.65 -6.46
CA GLU A 152 10.98 5.14 -6.29
C GLU A 152 10.95 4.02 -5.27
N LEU A 153 9.98 4.09 -4.36
CA LEU A 153 9.66 3.03 -3.42
C LEU A 153 8.25 2.51 -3.72
N GLU A 154 8.15 1.24 -4.09
CA GLU A 154 6.90 0.52 -4.25
C GLU A 154 6.57 -0.23 -2.97
N VAL A 155 5.37 -0.02 -2.40
CA VAL A 155 4.88 -0.76 -1.23
C VAL A 155 3.55 -1.42 -1.57
N SER A 156 3.49 -2.74 -1.41
CA SER A 156 2.30 -3.53 -1.71
C SER A 156 1.74 -4.18 -0.45
N TYR A 157 0.45 -4.02 -0.21
CA TYR A 157 -0.29 -4.66 0.87
C TYR A 157 -1.23 -5.74 0.34
N SER A 158 -1.18 -6.92 0.94
CA SER A 158 -2.06 -8.04 0.62
C SER A 158 -2.91 -8.40 1.84
N PRO A 159 -4.24 -8.16 1.82
CA PRO A 159 -5.13 -8.47 2.94
C PRO A 159 -5.36 -9.97 3.12
N SER A 160 -4.86 -10.80 2.24
CA SER A 160 -4.91 -12.27 2.31
C SER A 160 -3.74 -12.90 1.58
N PHE A 161 -3.22 -14.02 2.10
CA PHE A 161 -2.02 -14.70 1.62
C PHE A 161 -2.06 -15.10 0.11
N TRP A 162 -3.24 -15.29 -0.47
CA TRP A 162 -3.45 -15.70 -1.86
C TRP A 162 -4.24 -14.67 -2.66
N GLY A 163 -4.11 -13.40 -2.33
CA GLY A 163 -4.90 -12.33 -2.94
C GLY A 163 -4.10 -11.40 -3.85
N LYS A 164 -4.83 -10.55 -4.56
CA LYS A 164 -4.25 -9.39 -5.23
C LYS A 164 -3.80 -8.39 -4.17
N ALA A 165 -2.77 -7.60 -4.49
CA ALA A 165 -2.24 -6.57 -3.61
C ALA A 165 -2.81 -5.19 -3.99
N MET A 166 -2.78 -4.27 -3.02
CA MET A 166 -2.90 -2.83 -3.23
C MET A 166 -1.48 -2.26 -3.26
N THR A 167 -1.07 -1.69 -4.38
CA THR A 167 0.30 -1.23 -4.60
C THR A 167 0.36 0.29 -4.60
N PHE A 168 1.21 0.85 -3.74
CA PHE A 168 1.45 2.27 -3.61
C PHE A 168 2.85 2.62 -4.10
N ILE A 169 2.96 3.76 -4.79
CA ILE A 169 4.22 4.29 -5.30
C ILE A 169 4.55 5.58 -4.56
N VAL A 170 5.73 5.63 -4.00
CA VAL A 170 6.33 6.80 -3.36
C VAL A 170 7.50 7.25 -4.24
N PRO A 171 7.37 8.33 -4.99
CA PRO A 171 8.50 8.93 -5.68
C PRO A 171 9.38 9.66 -4.67
N LYS A 172 10.69 9.73 -4.93
CA LYS A 172 11.57 10.64 -4.21
C LYS A 172 11.23 12.08 -4.60
N ASN A 173 11.02 12.95 -3.62
CA ASN A 173 10.76 14.37 -3.81
C ASN A 173 12.06 15.15 -4.07
#